data_39e08efc933a2a90efd65805956b4d59
#
_entry.id   39e08efc933a2a90efd65805956b4d59
#
_cell.length_a   1.000
_cell.length_b   1.000
_cell.length_c   1.000
_cell.angle_alpha   90.00
_cell.angle_beta   90.00
_cell.angle_gamma   90.00
#
_symmetry.space_group_name_H-M   'P 1'
#
loop_
_entity.id
_entity.type
_entity.pdbx_description
1 polymer ?
#
loop_
_entity_poly.entity_id
_entity_poly.type
_entity_poly.pdbx_seq_one_letter_code
_entity_poly.pdbx_strand_id
1 'polypeptide(L)'
;TSFFIDDDGTPYLYYVRFTGGNVIWVAEMNDDLTSIKKETLTKCISATEPWEKKQGTIAEGPSLLKKGNTYYLIYSANHYESKDYAVGYATASSPKGPWTKYSGNPILRRDKEAAKSVGLVGTGHGAPFVCANGSYKYIFHAHASETSVGPRTSYISNFNISDKGVISITGETIEPVRIK
;
A
#
# COMPACT_ATOMS: atom_id res chain seq x y z
N THR A 1 -5.84 -1.17 -7.58
CA THR A 1 -5.81 -0.02 -8.49
C THR A 1 -5.83 1.24 -7.66
N SER A 2 -5.00 2.24 -8.00
CA SER A 2 -4.95 3.57 -7.37
C SER A 2 -4.86 4.65 -8.46
N PHE A 3 -5.67 5.65 -8.32
CA PHE A 3 -5.65 6.83 -9.16
C PHE A 3 -4.92 7.98 -8.43
N PHE A 4 -4.11 8.73 -9.14
CA PHE A 4 -3.35 9.85 -8.61
C PHE A 4 -3.23 10.97 -9.65
N ILE A 5 -3.43 12.20 -9.23
CA ILE A 5 -3.16 13.39 -10.05
C ILE A 5 -1.97 14.10 -9.43
N ASP A 6 -0.92 14.33 -10.22
CA ASP A 6 0.26 15.07 -9.75
C ASP A 6 0.01 16.59 -9.73
N ASP A 7 0.92 17.33 -9.14
CA ASP A 7 0.80 18.80 -8.99
C ASP A 7 0.75 19.54 -10.33
N ASP A 8 1.28 18.94 -11.40
CA ASP A 8 1.21 19.48 -12.77
C ASP A 8 -0.11 19.14 -13.51
N GLY A 9 -1.01 18.43 -12.82
CA GLY A 9 -2.29 17.98 -13.36
C GLY A 9 -2.24 16.65 -14.11
N THR A 10 -1.07 16.01 -14.25
CA THR A 10 -0.95 14.74 -14.96
C THR A 10 -1.62 13.61 -14.17
N PRO A 11 -2.61 12.91 -14.75
CA PRO A 11 -3.28 11.80 -14.07
C PRO A 11 -2.54 10.49 -14.30
N TYR A 12 -2.37 9.71 -13.24
CA TYR A 12 -1.71 8.42 -13.23
C TYR A 12 -2.63 7.31 -12.71
N LEU A 13 -2.55 6.13 -13.34
CA LEU A 13 -3.21 4.91 -12.88
C LEU A 13 -2.16 3.89 -12.47
N TYR A 14 -2.16 3.51 -11.20
CA TYR A 14 -1.37 2.40 -10.66
C TYR A 14 -2.25 1.16 -10.58
N TYR A 15 -1.80 0.05 -11.13
CA TYR A 15 -2.56 -1.17 -11.17
C TYR A 15 -1.66 -2.41 -11.21
N VAL A 16 -2.27 -3.55 -10.95
CA VAL A 16 -1.56 -4.84 -10.96
C VAL A 16 -1.69 -5.49 -12.33
N ARG A 17 -0.57 -6.02 -12.83
CA ARG A 17 -0.52 -6.91 -13.97
C ARG A 17 0.13 -8.22 -13.56
N PHE A 18 -0.37 -9.33 -14.11
CA PHE A 18 0.23 -10.62 -13.91
C PHE A 18 1.35 -10.83 -14.95
N THR A 19 2.58 -10.55 -14.53
CA THR A 19 3.79 -10.61 -15.36
C THR A 19 4.92 -11.33 -14.61
N GLY A 20 4.73 -12.65 -14.35
CA GLY A 20 5.61 -13.43 -13.49
C GLY A 20 5.30 -13.24 -12.00
N GLY A 21 4.02 -13.27 -11.64
CA GLY A 21 3.43 -12.88 -10.37
C GLY A 21 2.64 -11.59 -10.48
N ASN A 22 2.06 -11.14 -9.38
CA ASN A 22 1.42 -9.83 -9.31
C ASN A 22 2.48 -8.75 -9.25
N VAL A 23 2.49 -7.85 -10.21
CA VAL A 23 3.46 -6.76 -10.35
C VAL A 23 2.71 -5.44 -10.48
N ILE A 24 3.14 -4.43 -9.76
CA ILE A 24 2.56 -3.08 -9.82
C ILE A 24 3.18 -2.33 -10.99
N TRP A 25 2.31 -1.74 -11.81
CA TRP A 25 2.64 -0.90 -12.96
C TRP A 25 1.95 0.45 -12.82
N VAL A 26 2.48 1.46 -13.49
CA VAL A 26 1.87 2.78 -13.64
C VAL A 26 1.82 3.16 -15.12
N ALA A 27 0.80 3.92 -15.48
CA ALA A 27 0.73 4.64 -16.75
C ALA A 27 0.06 6.00 -16.54
N GLU A 28 0.39 6.95 -17.38
CA GLU A 28 -0.37 8.18 -17.51
C GLU A 28 -1.74 7.86 -18.12
N MET A 29 -2.76 8.58 -17.70
CA MET A 29 -4.07 8.49 -18.31
C MET A 29 -4.26 9.59 -19.35
N ASN A 30 -5.15 9.34 -20.29
CA ASN A 30 -5.65 10.39 -21.17
C ASN A 30 -6.48 11.40 -20.38
N ASP A 31 -6.64 12.61 -20.91
CA ASP A 31 -7.30 13.74 -20.24
C ASP A 31 -8.78 13.45 -19.90
N ASP A 32 -9.42 12.58 -20.67
CA ASP A 32 -10.79 12.11 -20.44
C ASP A 32 -10.90 11.04 -19.33
N LEU A 33 -9.77 10.57 -18.79
CA LEU A 33 -9.64 9.56 -17.73
C LEU A 33 -10.27 8.18 -18.07
N THR A 34 -10.56 7.92 -19.34
CA THR A 34 -11.20 6.65 -19.77
C THR A 34 -10.18 5.59 -20.19
N SER A 35 -8.94 6.00 -20.48
CA SER A 35 -7.89 5.11 -20.95
C SER A 35 -6.50 5.55 -20.54
N ILE A 36 -5.53 4.65 -20.65
CA ILE A 36 -4.11 4.95 -20.37
C ILE A 36 -3.34 5.25 -21.65
N LYS A 37 -2.31 6.08 -21.53
CA LYS A 37 -1.29 6.30 -22.57
C LYS A 37 -0.32 5.11 -22.53
N LYS A 38 -0.50 4.13 -23.40
CA LYS A 38 0.20 2.82 -23.36
C LYS A 38 1.73 2.96 -23.46
N GLU A 39 2.23 3.96 -24.15
CA GLU A 39 3.64 4.27 -24.30
C GLU A 39 4.32 4.74 -23.00
N THR A 40 3.53 5.18 -22.03
CA THR A 40 4.02 5.62 -20.71
C THR A 40 4.09 4.49 -19.68
N LEU A 41 3.65 3.29 -20.07
CA LEU A 41 3.55 2.15 -19.16
C LEU A 41 4.91 1.78 -18.55
N THR A 42 5.01 1.85 -17.23
CA THR A 42 6.25 1.64 -16.49
C THR A 42 6.02 0.65 -15.35
N LYS A 43 6.97 -0.28 -15.18
CA LYS A 43 7.00 -1.22 -14.06
C LYS A 43 7.45 -0.50 -12.79
N CYS A 44 6.69 -0.64 -11.70
CA CYS A 44 7.01 -0.04 -10.41
C CYS A 44 7.63 -1.06 -9.43
N ILE A 45 6.81 -1.98 -8.93
CA ILE A 45 7.15 -2.89 -7.84
C ILE A 45 6.82 -4.32 -8.23
N SER A 46 7.78 -5.23 -8.01
CA SER A 46 7.58 -6.67 -7.98
C SER A 46 8.06 -7.24 -6.65
N ALA A 47 7.55 -8.39 -6.23
CA ALA A 47 7.98 -9.06 -5.02
C ALA A 47 9.41 -9.60 -5.21
N THR A 48 10.38 -8.98 -4.52
CA THR A 48 11.81 -9.35 -4.57
C THR A 48 12.35 -9.74 -3.21
N GLU A 49 11.80 -9.12 -2.15
CA GLU A 49 12.26 -9.32 -0.79
C GLU A 49 11.73 -10.65 -0.18
N PRO A 50 12.45 -11.27 0.77
CA PRO A 50 12.03 -12.52 1.39
C PRO A 50 10.63 -12.43 2.05
N TRP A 51 10.30 -11.31 2.69
CA TRP A 51 9.00 -11.11 3.34
C TRP A 51 7.85 -11.04 2.34
N GLU A 52 8.10 -10.69 1.09
CA GLU A 52 7.12 -10.54 0.02
C GLU A 52 6.79 -11.87 -0.69
N LYS A 53 7.56 -12.92 -0.45
CA LYS A 53 7.51 -14.19 -1.20
C LYS A 53 7.24 -15.41 -0.34
N LYS A 54 6.69 -15.24 0.85
CA LYS A 54 6.41 -16.37 1.74
C LYS A 54 5.32 -17.28 1.19
N GLN A 55 4.36 -16.71 0.49
CA GLN A 55 3.27 -17.44 -0.15
C GLN A 55 2.88 -16.74 -1.46
N GLY A 56 3.62 -17.09 -2.51
CA GLY A 56 3.45 -16.51 -3.83
C GLY A 56 4.30 -15.26 -4.09
N THR A 57 4.46 -14.92 -5.36
CA THR A 57 5.22 -13.74 -5.84
C THR A 57 4.21 -12.64 -6.12
N ILE A 58 3.82 -11.90 -5.06
CA ILE A 58 2.70 -10.97 -5.11
C ILE A 58 3.14 -9.62 -4.55
N ALA A 59 3.00 -8.58 -5.38
CA ALA A 59 3.00 -7.18 -4.97
C ALA A 59 1.74 -6.53 -5.56
N GLU A 60 0.83 -6.04 -4.71
CA GLU A 60 -0.48 -5.59 -5.10
C GLU A 60 -1.04 -4.47 -4.21
N GLY A 61 -2.29 -4.06 -4.43
CA GLY A 61 -2.95 -3.04 -3.62
C GLY A 61 -2.20 -1.71 -3.61
N PRO A 62 -1.73 -1.18 -4.78
CA PRO A 62 -0.99 0.07 -4.78
C PRO A 62 -1.84 1.21 -4.28
N SER A 63 -1.23 2.10 -3.49
CA SER A 63 -1.78 3.40 -3.12
C SER A 63 -0.66 4.42 -3.12
N LEU A 64 -0.88 5.55 -3.80
CA LEU A 64 0.13 6.59 -3.93
C LEU A 64 -0.18 7.78 -3.04
N LEU A 65 0.87 8.32 -2.43
CA LEU A 65 0.85 9.56 -1.66
C LEU A 65 2.08 10.39 -2.07
N LYS A 66 1.92 11.71 -2.13
CA LYS A 66 3.02 12.66 -2.30
C LYS A 66 3.17 13.54 -1.05
N LYS A 67 4.38 13.72 -0.57
CA LYS A 67 4.72 14.70 0.49
C LYS A 67 5.98 15.44 0.09
N GLY A 68 5.85 16.74 -0.15
CA GLY A 68 6.92 17.53 -0.78
C GLY A 68 7.31 16.95 -2.13
N ASN A 69 8.59 16.73 -2.36
CA ASN A 69 9.12 16.17 -3.61
C ASN A 69 9.25 14.63 -3.58
N THR A 70 8.70 13.97 -2.58
CA THR A 70 8.82 12.51 -2.43
C THR A 70 7.49 11.84 -2.68
N TYR A 71 7.49 10.87 -3.57
CA TYR A 71 6.38 9.96 -3.83
C TYR A 71 6.53 8.71 -2.98
N TYR A 72 5.43 8.26 -2.40
CA TYR A 72 5.33 7.06 -1.56
C TYR A 72 4.35 6.09 -2.20
N LEU A 73 4.84 4.99 -2.70
CA LEU A 73 4.01 3.89 -3.20
C LEU A 73 3.85 2.85 -2.10
N ILE A 74 2.69 2.84 -1.47
CA ILE A 74 2.33 1.87 -0.45
C ILE A 74 1.73 0.66 -1.17
N TYR A 75 2.11 -0.55 -0.76
CA TYR A 75 1.68 -1.78 -1.40
C TYR A 75 1.55 -2.92 -0.40
N SER A 76 0.87 -3.97 -0.81
CA SER A 76 0.75 -5.21 -0.04
C SER A 76 1.47 -6.35 -0.75
N ALA A 77 1.97 -7.29 0.01
CA ALA A 77 2.68 -8.44 -0.51
C ALA A 77 2.29 -9.75 0.20
N ASN A 78 2.62 -10.86 -0.42
CA ASN A 78 2.14 -12.22 -0.19
C ASN A 78 0.71 -12.45 -0.72
N HIS A 79 0.21 -13.68 -0.55
CA HIS A 79 -1.17 -14.00 -0.88
C HIS A 79 -2.13 -13.50 0.19
N TYR A 80 -3.28 -12.94 -0.20
CA TYR A 80 -4.23 -12.35 0.74
C TYR A 80 -4.80 -13.34 1.77
N GLU A 81 -4.75 -14.64 1.50
CA GLU A 81 -5.13 -15.70 2.44
C GLU A 81 -4.00 -16.06 3.41
N SER A 82 -2.78 -15.58 3.16
CA SER A 82 -1.67 -15.79 4.06
C SER A 82 -1.82 -14.93 5.32
N LYS A 83 -1.53 -15.52 6.46
CA LYS A 83 -1.40 -14.77 7.71
C LYS A 83 -0.25 -13.74 7.65
N ASP A 84 0.71 -13.97 6.75
CA ASP A 84 1.85 -13.09 6.51
C ASP A 84 1.58 -12.03 5.42
N TYR A 85 0.31 -11.89 4.96
CA TYR A 85 -0.09 -10.75 4.12
C TYR A 85 0.22 -9.46 4.86
N ALA A 86 0.98 -8.57 4.25
CA ALA A 86 1.58 -7.43 4.93
C ALA A 86 1.72 -6.21 4.02
N VAL A 87 1.92 -5.05 4.63
CA VAL A 87 2.06 -3.76 3.93
C VAL A 87 3.51 -3.30 4.00
N GLY A 88 4.03 -2.86 2.86
CA GLY A 88 5.27 -2.13 2.74
C GLY A 88 5.11 -0.87 1.92
N TYR A 89 6.19 -0.12 1.76
CA TYR A 89 6.23 1.01 0.83
C TYR A 89 7.58 1.15 0.16
N ALA A 90 7.56 1.90 -0.94
CA ALA A 90 8.74 2.35 -1.65
C ALA A 90 8.64 3.86 -1.90
N THR A 91 9.78 4.51 -2.11
CA THR A 91 9.86 5.95 -2.40
C THR A 91 10.50 6.22 -3.75
N ALA A 92 10.15 7.34 -4.35
CA ALA A 92 10.75 7.85 -5.58
C ALA A 92 10.69 9.39 -5.63
N SER A 93 11.46 9.98 -6.52
CA SER A 93 11.40 11.41 -6.84
C SER A 93 10.48 11.72 -8.05
N SER A 94 9.90 10.68 -8.64
CA SER A 94 8.98 10.77 -9.78
C SER A 94 7.84 9.78 -9.62
N PRO A 95 6.63 10.08 -10.12
CA PRO A 95 5.49 9.17 -10.03
C PRO A 95 5.70 7.85 -10.80
N LYS A 96 6.62 7.81 -11.76
CA LYS A 96 6.99 6.60 -12.49
C LYS A 96 8.21 5.87 -11.92
N GLY A 97 8.83 6.37 -10.85
CA GLY A 97 10.05 5.83 -10.25
C GLY A 97 11.33 6.49 -10.77
N PRO A 98 12.51 5.83 -10.64
CA PRO A 98 12.69 4.50 -10.07
C PRO A 98 12.33 4.41 -8.59
N TRP A 99 11.75 3.29 -8.18
CA TRP A 99 11.25 3.06 -6.82
C TRP A 99 12.31 2.36 -5.96
N THR A 100 12.54 2.91 -4.77
CA THR A 100 13.41 2.30 -3.74
C THR A 100 12.54 1.83 -2.59
N LYS A 101 12.52 0.52 -2.33
CA LYS A 101 11.80 -0.05 -1.20
C LYS A 101 12.42 0.38 0.12
N TYR A 102 11.58 0.67 1.10
CA TYR A 102 12.04 0.99 2.45
C TYR A 102 12.68 -0.24 3.11
N SER A 103 13.89 -0.09 3.63
CA SER A 103 14.65 -1.19 4.23
C SER A 103 14.03 -1.76 5.52
N GLY A 104 13.15 -0.99 6.18
CA GLY A 104 12.41 -1.43 7.36
C GLY A 104 11.05 -2.08 7.06
N ASN A 105 10.74 -2.40 5.79
CA ASN A 105 9.53 -3.13 5.44
C ASN A 105 9.53 -4.56 6.03
N PRO A 106 8.34 -5.12 6.30
CA PRO A 106 7.01 -4.52 6.20
C PRO A 106 6.69 -3.57 7.37
N ILE A 107 5.87 -2.55 7.10
CA ILE A 107 5.46 -1.54 8.09
C ILE A 107 4.16 -1.89 8.83
N LEU A 108 3.36 -2.80 8.27
CA LEU A 108 2.18 -3.37 8.90
C LEU A 108 2.19 -4.86 8.63
N ARG A 109 2.23 -5.68 9.68
CA ARG A 109 2.29 -7.13 9.58
C ARG A 109 1.78 -7.80 10.85
N ARG A 110 1.53 -9.10 10.75
CA ARG A 110 1.38 -9.98 11.90
C ARG A 110 2.73 -10.05 12.65
N ASP A 111 2.77 -9.53 13.87
CA ASP A 111 3.91 -9.71 14.80
C ASP A 111 3.44 -9.38 16.21
N LYS A 112 3.58 -10.35 17.13
CA LYS A 112 3.09 -10.20 18.50
C LYS A 112 4.02 -9.35 19.39
N GLU A 113 5.25 -9.09 18.96
CA GLU A 113 6.27 -8.48 19.81
C GLU A 113 6.59 -7.03 19.46
N ALA A 114 6.19 -6.54 18.30
CA ALA A 114 6.58 -5.21 17.86
C ALA A 114 5.41 -4.21 17.94
N ALA A 115 5.77 -2.96 18.16
CA ALA A 115 4.92 -1.80 17.89
C ALA A 115 4.37 -1.75 16.43
N LYS A 116 4.81 -2.70 15.60
CA LYS A 116 4.37 -2.96 14.22
C LYS A 116 3.22 -3.99 14.16
N SER A 117 2.89 -4.65 15.28
CA SER A 117 1.78 -5.58 15.37
C SER A 117 0.56 -4.86 15.86
N VAL A 118 -0.48 -5.00 15.09
CA VAL A 118 -1.80 -4.48 15.45
C VAL A 118 -2.68 -5.57 16.08
N GLY A 119 -2.10 -6.73 16.46
CA GLY A 119 -2.84 -7.86 16.98
C GLY A 119 -3.70 -8.57 15.92
N LEU A 120 -3.60 -8.17 14.66
CA LEU A 120 -4.35 -8.69 13.52
C LEU A 120 -3.45 -9.56 12.64
N VAL A 121 -4.05 -10.44 11.85
CA VAL A 121 -3.35 -11.27 10.87
C VAL A 121 -3.86 -11.00 9.46
N GLY A 122 -3.03 -11.23 8.45
CA GLY A 122 -3.40 -11.03 7.06
C GLY A 122 -3.79 -9.58 6.75
N THR A 123 -3.03 -8.63 7.31
CA THR A 123 -3.28 -7.19 7.17
C THR A 123 -2.80 -6.67 5.82
N GLY A 124 -3.63 -5.94 5.10
CA GLY A 124 -3.22 -5.37 3.82
C GLY A 124 -4.32 -4.72 2.99
N HIS A 125 -3.95 -4.45 1.74
CA HIS A 125 -4.78 -3.87 0.68
C HIS A 125 -5.47 -2.58 1.11
N GLY A 126 -4.66 -1.68 1.70
CA GLY A 126 -5.15 -0.45 2.29
C GLY A 126 -4.74 0.80 1.52
N ALA A 127 -5.22 1.93 2.00
CA ALA A 127 -4.90 3.24 1.46
C ALA A 127 -4.81 4.30 2.56
N PRO A 128 -3.88 5.25 2.49
CA PRO A 128 -3.89 6.43 3.33
C PRO A 128 -4.99 7.39 2.88
N PHE A 129 -5.54 8.13 3.82
CA PHE A 129 -6.45 9.24 3.55
C PHE A 129 -6.24 10.37 4.55
N VAL A 130 -6.65 11.57 4.16
CA VAL A 130 -6.51 12.78 4.97
C VAL A 130 -7.83 13.06 5.66
N CYS A 131 -7.79 13.27 6.98
CA CYS A 131 -8.92 13.70 7.77
C CYS A 131 -9.14 15.23 7.64
N ALA A 132 -10.33 15.70 8.02
CA ALA A 132 -10.68 17.12 7.96
C ALA A 132 -9.73 18.03 8.78
N ASN A 133 -9.09 17.50 9.82
CA ASN A 133 -8.09 18.20 10.62
C ASN A 133 -6.66 18.14 10.06
N GLY A 134 -6.49 17.60 8.84
CA GLY A 134 -5.19 17.45 8.17
C GLY A 134 -4.35 16.25 8.62
N SER A 135 -4.79 15.47 9.60
CA SER A 135 -4.08 14.24 9.99
C SER A 135 -4.29 13.12 8.97
N TYR A 136 -3.28 12.24 8.86
CA TYR A 136 -3.41 11.05 8.01
C TYR A 136 -3.95 9.87 8.81
N LYS A 137 -4.75 9.06 8.15
CA LYS A 137 -5.19 7.74 8.60
C LYS A 137 -4.92 6.73 7.49
N TYR A 138 -4.91 5.46 7.87
CA TYR A 138 -4.75 4.33 6.95
C TYR A 138 -5.91 3.37 7.14
N ILE A 139 -6.69 3.15 6.08
CA ILE A 139 -7.71 2.11 6.04
C ILE A 139 -7.12 0.85 5.42
N PHE A 140 -7.36 -0.29 6.01
CA PHE A 140 -6.90 -1.60 5.54
C PHE A 140 -7.84 -2.70 6.02
N HIS A 141 -7.68 -3.91 5.51
CA HIS A 141 -8.42 -5.06 6.02
C HIS A 141 -7.49 -6.06 6.70
N ALA A 142 -8.09 -6.92 7.52
CA ALA A 142 -7.44 -8.08 8.12
C ALA A 142 -8.35 -9.31 8.04
N HIS A 143 -7.79 -10.48 8.30
CA HIS A 143 -8.54 -11.72 8.44
C HIS A 143 -9.55 -11.65 9.58
N ALA A 144 -10.59 -12.48 9.52
CA ALA A 144 -11.59 -12.59 10.57
C ALA A 144 -10.98 -13.08 11.90
N SER A 145 -9.98 -13.98 11.82
CA SER A 145 -9.25 -14.52 12.96
C SER A 145 -7.92 -15.15 12.52
N GLU A 146 -7.18 -15.66 13.48
CA GLU A 146 -5.98 -16.47 13.22
C GLU A 146 -6.26 -17.76 12.43
N THR A 147 -7.48 -18.25 12.45
CA THR A 147 -7.88 -19.53 11.82
C THR A 147 -8.85 -19.37 10.66
N SER A 148 -9.36 -18.16 10.43
CA SER A 148 -10.33 -17.88 9.36
C SER A 148 -9.97 -16.61 8.59
N VAL A 149 -9.88 -16.72 7.28
CA VAL A 149 -9.65 -15.57 6.39
C VAL A 149 -10.89 -14.68 6.30
N GLY A 150 -12.02 -15.27 6.08
CA GLY A 150 -13.27 -14.53 5.85
C GLY A 150 -14.30 -14.68 6.99
N PRO A 151 -15.22 -13.71 7.10
CA PRO A 151 -15.25 -12.43 6.40
C PRO A 151 -14.13 -11.48 6.88
N ARG A 152 -13.40 -10.87 5.96
CA ARG A 152 -12.38 -9.88 6.30
C ARG A 152 -13.05 -8.60 6.81
N THR A 153 -12.47 -8.02 7.83
CA THR A 153 -12.95 -6.76 8.44
C THR A 153 -12.03 -5.62 8.07
N SER A 154 -12.61 -4.46 7.80
CA SER A 154 -11.85 -3.22 7.54
C SER A 154 -11.55 -2.50 8.85
N TYR A 155 -10.33 -1.96 8.94
CA TYR A 155 -9.82 -1.24 10.10
C TYR A 155 -9.23 0.10 9.69
N ILE A 156 -9.25 1.05 10.63
CA ILE A 156 -8.59 2.35 10.48
C ILE A 156 -7.54 2.49 11.59
N SER A 157 -6.37 2.99 11.21
CA SER A 157 -5.25 3.26 12.13
C SER A 157 -4.66 4.64 11.87
N ASN A 158 -3.88 5.13 12.82
CA ASN A 158 -3.05 6.30 12.61
C ASN A 158 -1.96 6.01 11.58
N PHE A 159 -1.72 6.98 10.71
CA PHE A 159 -0.68 6.93 9.70
C PHE A 159 0.16 8.19 9.81
N ASN A 160 1.46 8.03 9.98
CA ASN A 160 2.37 9.15 10.12
C ASN A 160 3.53 9.03 9.14
N ILE A 161 3.97 10.18 8.63
CA ILE A 161 5.23 10.31 7.91
C ILE A 161 6.10 11.26 8.73
N SER A 162 7.18 10.75 9.30
CA SER A 162 8.12 11.54 10.09
C SER A 162 8.82 12.62 9.25
N ASP A 163 9.55 13.52 9.89
CA ASP A 163 10.38 14.52 9.20
C ASP A 163 11.50 13.90 8.37
N LYS A 164 11.90 12.66 8.71
CA LYS A 164 12.85 11.86 7.93
C LYS A 164 12.20 11.08 6.78
N GLY A 165 10.90 11.28 6.53
CA GLY A 165 10.17 10.59 5.46
C GLY A 165 9.84 9.13 5.75
N VAL A 166 9.90 8.68 7.01
CA VAL A 166 9.59 7.29 7.36
C VAL A 166 8.11 7.16 7.71
N ILE A 167 7.44 6.23 7.02
CA ILE A 167 6.04 5.89 7.31
C ILE A 167 5.97 4.97 8.53
N SER A 168 5.02 5.25 9.42
CA SER A 168 4.60 4.36 10.50
C SER A 168 3.08 4.25 10.57
N ILE A 169 2.61 3.04 10.82
CA ILE A 169 1.21 2.72 11.13
C ILE A 169 1.22 2.22 12.57
N THR A 170 0.53 2.94 13.48
CA THR A 170 0.58 2.64 14.90
C THR A 170 -0.60 1.78 15.34
N GLY A 171 -0.33 0.72 16.12
CA GLY A 171 -1.33 -0.22 16.62
C GLY A 171 -2.22 0.30 17.75
N GLU A 172 -1.90 1.46 18.32
CA GLU A 172 -2.60 1.97 19.52
C GLU A 172 -4.01 2.49 19.26
N THR A 173 -4.39 2.69 18.00
CA THR A 173 -5.68 3.27 17.60
C THR A 173 -6.31 2.56 16.42
N ILE A 174 -6.28 1.23 16.44
CA ILE A 174 -6.96 0.44 15.40
C ILE A 174 -8.41 0.25 15.80
N GLU A 175 -9.29 0.74 14.95
CA GLU A 175 -10.72 0.64 15.13
C GLU A 175 -11.37 -0.04 13.92
N PRO A 176 -12.30 -0.98 14.13
CA PRO A 176 -13.10 -1.52 13.04
C PRO A 176 -13.95 -0.41 12.42
N VAL A 177 -14.06 -0.45 11.09
CA VAL A 177 -14.94 0.49 10.36
C VAL A 177 -16.40 0.15 10.67
N ARG A 178 -17.12 1.09 11.25
CA ARG A 178 -18.55 0.98 11.51
C ARG A 178 -19.30 1.85 10.53
N ILE A 179 -20.19 1.24 9.75
CA ILE A 179 -21.17 1.98 8.92
C ILE A 179 -22.35 2.31 9.83
N LYS A 180 -22.67 3.60 9.93
CA LYS A 180 -23.87 4.07 10.64
C LYS A 180 -25.04 4.13 9.69
#